data_7d2001852ac036f0175a3a8dd66e2e92
#
_entry.id   7d2001852ac036f0175a3a8dd66e2e92
#
_cell.length_a   1.000
_cell.length_b   1.000
_cell.length_c   1.000
_cell.angle_alpha   90.00
_cell.angle_beta   90.00
_cell.angle_gamma   90.00
#
_symmetry.space_group_name_H-M   'P 1'
#
loop_
_entity.id
_entity.type
_entity.pdbx_description
1 polymer ?
#
loop_
_entity_poly.entity_id
_entity_poly.type
_entity_poly.pdbx_seq_one_letter_code
_entity_poly.pdbx_strand_id
1 'polypeptide(L)'
;MTSSNTKVYLEIVKKIRSIMEEDGLVAGDRLPSERELSSRLNVGRSSVREALRALELVGLIETRRGEGTFIRNFYDNGLVQLIAPFLLQDEKTIRDLLQTKRLLEKDMIRIVCNLPKETFSKVLSKLHQVLEGNENSISMLHQTFFKTLIEQVDNYLLYRIWMIVNDYVSTLSCKVSGDSIDMYRKLYATLEEKQENDALKIYDELVENIQFHS
;
A
#
# COMPACT_ATOMS: atom_id res chain seq x y z
N MET A 1 1.81 -4.39 -35.45
CA MET A 1 2.41 -5.66 -34.95
C MET A 1 2.52 -5.75 -33.43
N THR A 2 2.21 -4.72 -32.65
CA THR A 2 2.33 -4.68 -31.18
C THR A 2 1.16 -5.31 -30.40
N SER A 3 -0.03 -5.38 -30.99
CA SER A 3 -1.25 -5.88 -30.30
C SER A 3 -1.28 -7.40 -30.06
N SER A 4 -0.56 -8.20 -30.87
CA SER A 4 -0.53 -9.67 -30.73
C SER A 4 0.40 -10.12 -29.60
N ASN A 5 1.54 -9.47 -29.45
CA ASN A 5 2.54 -9.82 -28.41
C ASN A 5 2.06 -9.47 -27.00
N THR A 6 1.35 -8.35 -26.85
CA THR A 6 0.76 -7.91 -25.55
C THR A 6 -0.29 -8.89 -25.05
N LYS A 7 -1.09 -9.48 -25.94
CA LYS A 7 -2.10 -10.49 -25.55
C LYS A 7 -1.45 -11.79 -25.06
N VAL A 8 -0.37 -12.22 -25.72
CA VAL A 8 0.30 -13.48 -25.39
C VAL A 8 0.93 -13.43 -24.00
N TYR A 9 1.65 -12.36 -23.65
CA TYR A 9 2.27 -12.28 -22.32
C TYR A 9 1.23 -12.17 -21.20
N LEU A 10 0.12 -11.44 -21.40
CA LEU A 10 -0.97 -11.38 -20.42
C LEU A 10 -1.62 -12.74 -20.17
N GLU A 11 -1.75 -13.57 -21.22
CA GLU A 11 -2.22 -14.96 -21.06
C GLU A 11 -1.25 -15.80 -20.25
N ILE A 12 0.07 -15.62 -20.48
CA ILE A 12 1.09 -16.33 -19.70
C ILE A 12 1.04 -15.88 -18.24
N VAL A 13 0.91 -14.59 -17.95
CA VAL A 13 0.75 -14.06 -16.59
C VAL A 13 -0.47 -14.67 -15.89
N LYS A 14 -1.62 -14.74 -16.57
CA LYS A 14 -2.82 -15.38 -16.02
C LYS A 14 -2.58 -16.86 -15.72
N LYS A 15 -1.91 -17.58 -16.60
CA LYS A 15 -1.59 -19.00 -16.40
C LYS A 15 -0.57 -19.21 -15.27
N ILE A 16 0.44 -18.33 -15.12
CA ILE A 16 1.34 -18.35 -13.97
C ILE A 16 0.56 -18.16 -12.68
N ARG A 17 -0.41 -17.24 -12.65
CA ARG A 17 -1.30 -17.07 -11.51
C ARG A 17 -2.10 -18.33 -11.19
N SER A 18 -2.67 -19.00 -12.20
CA SER A 18 -3.37 -20.27 -11.98
C SER A 18 -2.44 -21.34 -11.37
N ILE A 19 -1.19 -21.44 -11.83
CA ILE A 19 -0.19 -22.34 -11.23
C ILE A 19 0.07 -21.98 -9.76
N MET A 20 0.18 -20.68 -9.42
CA MET A 20 0.35 -20.26 -8.03
C MET A 20 -0.84 -20.70 -7.15
N GLU A 21 -2.06 -20.56 -7.68
CA GLU A 21 -3.29 -20.98 -7.00
C GLU A 21 -3.37 -22.51 -6.86
N GLU A 22 -3.06 -23.27 -7.92
CA GLU A 22 -3.04 -24.75 -7.94
C GLU A 22 -2.01 -25.33 -6.97
N ASP A 23 -0.81 -24.72 -6.93
CA ASP A 23 0.29 -25.18 -6.07
C ASP A 23 0.16 -24.61 -4.62
N GLY A 24 -0.87 -23.81 -4.33
CA GLY A 24 -1.11 -23.19 -3.02
C GLY A 24 -0.02 -22.22 -2.58
N LEU A 25 0.68 -21.58 -3.55
CA LEU A 25 1.80 -20.71 -3.26
C LEU A 25 1.31 -19.36 -2.70
N VAL A 26 1.98 -18.91 -1.65
CA VAL A 26 1.70 -17.64 -0.97
C VAL A 26 2.92 -16.70 -1.03
N ALA A 27 2.74 -15.48 -0.56
CA ALA A 27 3.85 -14.52 -0.47
C ALA A 27 5.02 -15.07 0.38
N GLY A 28 6.22 -14.97 -0.15
CA GLY A 28 7.45 -15.56 0.40
C GLY A 28 7.82 -16.90 -0.23
N ASP A 29 6.89 -17.57 -0.90
CA ASP A 29 7.16 -18.85 -1.53
C ASP A 29 7.93 -18.67 -2.84
N ARG A 30 8.67 -19.72 -3.17
CA ARG A 30 9.44 -19.78 -4.41
C ARG A 30 8.56 -20.24 -5.56
N LEU A 31 8.58 -19.48 -6.67
CA LEU A 31 7.95 -19.89 -7.92
C LEU A 31 8.71 -21.06 -8.58
N PRO A 32 8.01 -21.92 -9.34
CA PRO A 32 8.66 -22.89 -10.22
C PRO A 32 9.64 -22.19 -11.16
N SER A 33 10.72 -22.88 -11.51
CA SER A 33 11.76 -22.35 -12.40
C SER A 33 11.21 -21.99 -13.80
N GLU A 34 11.91 -21.06 -14.52
CA GLU A 34 11.57 -20.74 -15.92
C GLU A 34 11.40 -22.00 -16.80
N ARG A 35 12.24 -23.01 -16.57
CA ARG A 35 12.18 -24.29 -17.28
C ARG A 35 10.91 -25.07 -16.98
N GLU A 36 10.54 -25.12 -15.71
CA GLU A 36 9.36 -25.83 -15.25
C GLU A 36 8.08 -25.12 -15.70
N LEU A 37 8.00 -23.78 -15.53
CA LEU A 37 6.90 -22.96 -16.04
C LEU A 37 6.74 -23.13 -17.56
N SER A 38 7.84 -23.10 -18.30
CA SER A 38 7.83 -23.32 -19.76
C SER A 38 7.24 -24.69 -20.13
N SER A 39 7.59 -25.73 -19.38
CA SER A 39 7.05 -27.07 -19.57
C SER A 39 5.56 -27.17 -19.22
N ARG A 40 5.16 -26.66 -18.04
CA ARG A 40 3.76 -26.70 -17.55
C ARG A 40 2.83 -25.89 -18.45
N LEU A 41 3.29 -24.75 -18.95
CA LEU A 41 2.49 -23.82 -19.78
C LEU A 41 2.54 -24.15 -21.26
N ASN A 42 3.42 -25.06 -21.68
CA ASN A 42 3.70 -25.38 -23.08
C ASN A 42 4.01 -24.14 -23.94
N VAL A 43 4.88 -23.26 -23.42
CA VAL A 43 5.32 -22.01 -24.10
C VAL A 43 6.84 -21.90 -24.06
N GLY A 44 7.41 -21.05 -24.94
CA GLY A 44 8.85 -20.81 -24.99
C GLY A 44 9.38 -20.18 -23.70
N ARG A 45 10.63 -20.54 -23.31
CA ARG A 45 11.29 -19.97 -22.12
C ARG A 45 11.45 -18.45 -22.21
N SER A 46 11.64 -17.90 -23.43
CA SER A 46 11.70 -16.45 -23.63
C SER A 46 10.40 -15.75 -23.21
N SER A 47 9.25 -16.33 -23.58
CA SER A 47 7.94 -15.78 -23.24
C SER A 47 7.64 -15.87 -21.73
N VAL A 48 8.07 -16.97 -21.08
CA VAL A 48 8.01 -17.08 -19.61
C VAL A 48 8.87 -16.02 -18.94
N ARG A 49 10.10 -15.82 -19.43
CA ARG A 49 11.01 -14.81 -18.87
C ARG A 49 10.46 -13.40 -19.00
N GLU A 50 9.86 -13.05 -20.13
CA GLU A 50 9.20 -11.76 -20.31
C GLU A 50 8.01 -11.57 -19.36
N ALA A 51 7.19 -12.61 -19.16
CA ALA A 51 6.09 -12.57 -18.23
C ALA A 51 6.59 -12.42 -16.77
N LEU A 52 7.64 -13.14 -16.38
CA LEU A 52 8.26 -12.99 -15.05
C LEU A 52 8.87 -11.59 -14.87
N ARG A 53 9.56 -11.04 -15.87
CA ARG A 53 10.07 -9.65 -15.81
C ARG A 53 8.95 -8.64 -15.64
N ALA A 54 7.81 -8.82 -16.32
CA ALA A 54 6.67 -7.94 -16.14
C ALA A 54 6.08 -8.04 -14.72
N LEU A 55 5.98 -9.26 -14.17
CA LEU A 55 5.55 -9.47 -12.77
C LEU A 55 6.53 -8.87 -11.76
N GLU A 56 7.82 -8.95 -12.03
CA GLU A 56 8.88 -8.35 -11.21
C GLU A 56 8.84 -6.81 -11.27
N LEU A 57 8.62 -6.25 -12.46
CA LEU A 57 8.48 -4.80 -12.64
C LEU A 57 7.31 -4.22 -11.84
N VAL A 58 6.17 -4.94 -11.80
CA VAL A 58 5.01 -4.52 -10.99
C VAL A 58 5.12 -4.92 -9.51
N GLY A 59 6.26 -5.50 -9.10
CA GLY A 59 6.53 -5.81 -7.70
C GLY A 59 5.77 -7.02 -7.14
N LEU A 60 5.23 -7.89 -8.00
CA LEU A 60 4.52 -9.10 -7.58
C LEU A 60 5.45 -10.28 -7.26
N ILE A 61 6.65 -10.27 -7.84
CA ILE A 61 7.70 -11.25 -7.59
C ILE A 61 9.05 -10.54 -7.47
N GLU A 62 10.04 -11.25 -6.93
CA GLU A 62 11.44 -10.81 -6.90
C GLU A 62 12.35 -11.96 -7.31
N THR A 63 13.41 -11.65 -8.07
CA THR A 63 14.42 -12.63 -8.44
C THR A 63 15.64 -12.44 -7.54
N ARG A 64 15.94 -13.45 -6.73
CA ARG A 64 17.15 -13.51 -5.90
C ARG A 64 18.22 -14.31 -6.62
N ARG A 65 19.38 -13.68 -6.80
CA ARG A 65 20.49 -14.27 -7.56
C ARG A 65 20.96 -15.60 -6.94
N GLY A 66 20.87 -16.68 -7.71
CA GLY A 66 21.25 -18.03 -7.26
C GLY A 66 20.19 -18.77 -6.44
N GLU A 67 19.15 -18.09 -5.96
CA GLU A 67 18.10 -18.68 -5.12
C GLU A 67 16.83 -18.97 -5.89
N GLY A 68 16.49 -18.13 -6.87
CA GLY A 68 15.29 -18.27 -7.71
C GLY A 68 14.36 -17.06 -7.64
N THR A 69 13.13 -17.26 -8.09
CA THR A 69 12.10 -16.22 -8.11
C THR A 69 11.10 -16.50 -6.99
N PHE A 70 10.76 -15.46 -6.23
CA PHE A 70 9.89 -15.55 -5.04
C PHE A 70 8.68 -14.63 -5.22
N ILE A 71 7.54 -15.06 -4.67
CA ILE A 71 6.33 -14.24 -4.62
C ILE A 71 6.54 -13.16 -3.56
N ARG A 72 6.34 -11.88 -3.93
CA ARG A 72 6.40 -10.78 -2.98
C ARG A 72 5.04 -10.53 -2.34
N ASN A 73 5.07 -10.03 -1.11
CA ASN A 73 3.93 -9.33 -0.59
C ASN A 73 3.70 -8.08 -1.46
N PHE A 74 2.47 -7.85 -1.87
CA PHE A 74 2.07 -6.71 -2.72
C PHE A 74 2.33 -5.32 -2.08
N TYR A 75 3.05 -5.29 -0.97
CA TYR A 75 3.33 -4.11 -0.17
C TYR A 75 4.44 -3.21 -0.72
N ASP A 76 5.27 -3.71 -1.65
CA ASP A 76 6.36 -2.96 -2.26
C ASP A 76 6.01 -2.62 -3.71
N ASN A 77 5.24 -1.55 -3.90
CA ASN A 77 4.84 -1.07 -5.23
C ASN A 77 5.97 -0.29 -5.92
N GLY A 78 7.05 -0.96 -6.33
CA GLY A 78 8.09 -0.34 -7.16
C GLY A 78 7.56 0.30 -8.44
N LEU A 79 6.40 -0.18 -8.93
CA LEU A 79 5.69 0.41 -10.07
C LEU A 79 5.20 1.84 -9.77
N VAL A 80 4.76 2.13 -8.55
CA VAL A 80 4.31 3.49 -8.18
C VAL A 80 5.45 4.49 -8.33
N GLN A 81 6.65 4.17 -7.85
CA GLN A 81 7.80 5.06 -7.98
C GLN A 81 8.18 5.33 -9.43
N LEU A 82 7.98 4.35 -10.32
CA LEU A 82 8.25 4.50 -11.75
C LEU A 82 7.18 5.35 -12.46
N ILE A 83 5.91 5.20 -12.10
CA ILE A 83 4.78 5.82 -12.81
C ILE A 83 4.40 7.18 -12.20
N ALA A 84 4.62 7.38 -10.90
CA ALA A 84 4.22 8.61 -10.20
C ALA A 84 4.69 9.90 -10.91
N PRO A 85 5.96 10.04 -11.38
CA PRO A 85 6.40 11.23 -12.08
C PRO A 85 5.64 11.53 -13.38
N PHE A 86 5.01 10.52 -13.97
CA PHE A 86 4.20 10.66 -15.19
C PHE A 86 2.72 10.95 -14.88
N LEU A 87 2.21 10.49 -13.76
CA LEU A 87 0.82 10.69 -13.35
C LEU A 87 0.63 11.97 -12.55
N LEU A 88 1.59 12.37 -11.71
CA LEU A 88 1.51 13.52 -10.81
C LEU A 88 2.17 14.77 -11.42
N GLN A 89 1.89 15.03 -12.71
CA GLN A 89 2.51 16.17 -13.44
C GLN A 89 1.80 17.49 -13.22
N ASP A 90 0.53 17.46 -12.86
CA ASP A 90 -0.26 18.67 -12.68
C ASP A 90 -0.83 18.78 -11.26
N GLU A 91 -1.00 20.03 -10.82
CA GLU A 91 -1.50 20.32 -9.47
C GLU A 91 -2.92 19.78 -9.21
N LYS A 92 -3.74 19.61 -10.25
CA LYS A 92 -5.09 19.09 -10.09
C LYS A 92 -5.02 17.62 -9.71
N THR A 93 -4.22 16.82 -10.41
CA THR A 93 -4.04 15.40 -10.11
C THR A 93 -3.46 15.19 -8.71
N ILE A 94 -2.52 16.04 -8.28
CA ILE A 94 -1.99 16.01 -6.90
C ILE A 94 -3.09 16.32 -5.89
N ARG A 95 -3.91 17.36 -6.11
CA ARG A 95 -5.04 17.69 -5.22
C ARG A 95 -6.06 16.53 -5.15
N ASP A 96 -6.40 15.94 -6.29
CA ASP A 96 -7.36 14.83 -6.37
C ASP A 96 -6.81 13.59 -5.61
N LEU A 97 -5.51 13.30 -5.70
CA LEU A 97 -4.82 12.24 -4.95
C LEU A 97 -4.90 12.48 -3.45
N LEU A 98 -4.54 13.69 -3.00
CA LEU A 98 -4.58 14.06 -1.58
C LEU A 98 -6.01 14.03 -1.03
N GLN A 99 -6.99 14.49 -1.80
CA GLN A 99 -8.40 14.41 -1.44
C GLN A 99 -8.86 12.95 -1.30
N THR A 100 -8.45 12.08 -2.23
CA THR A 100 -8.77 10.64 -2.15
C THR A 100 -8.20 10.02 -0.90
N LYS A 101 -6.92 10.32 -0.57
CA LYS A 101 -6.30 9.87 0.67
C LYS A 101 -7.09 10.32 1.90
N ARG A 102 -7.45 11.61 1.97
CA ARG A 102 -8.25 12.17 3.08
C ARG A 102 -9.60 11.47 3.26
N LEU A 103 -10.30 11.16 2.17
CA LEU A 103 -11.57 10.42 2.24
C LEU A 103 -11.38 9.04 2.85
N LEU A 104 -10.39 8.29 2.39
CA LEU A 104 -10.08 6.96 2.93
C LEU A 104 -9.72 7.01 4.41
N GLU A 105 -8.85 7.93 4.82
CA GLU A 105 -8.39 8.05 6.21
C GLU A 105 -9.50 8.50 7.16
N LYS A 106 -10.40 9.38 6.73
CA LYS A 106 -11.59 9.75 7.50
C LYS A 106 -12.54 8.56 7.70
N ASP A 107 -12.73 7.75 6.67
CA ASP A 107 -13.56 6.56 6.81
C ASP A 107 -12.92 5.51 7.72
N MET A 108 -11.59 5.39 7.74
CA MET A 108 -10.88 4.56 8.72
C MET A 108 -11.14 5.02 10.15
N ILE A 109 -11.09 6.34 10.42
CA ILE A 109 -11.41 6.91 11.74
C ILE A 109 -12.83 6.53 12.15
N ARG A 110 -13.83 6.70 11.25
CA ARG A 110 -15.23 6.32 11.50
C ARG A 110 -15.38 4.83 11.83
N ILE A 111 -14.78 3.98 11.00
CA ILE A 111 -14.84 2.53 11.19
C ILE A 111 -14.23 2.14 12.53
N VAL A 112 -13.06 2.70 12.87
CA VAL A 112 -12.36 2.37 14.13
C VAL A 112 -13.17 2.80 15.35
N CYS A 113 -13.81 3.98 15.34
CA CYS A 113 -14.70 4.42 16.43
C CYS A 113 -15.88 3.47 16.67
N ASN A 114 -16.31 2.75 15.62
CA ASN A 114 -17.44 1.82 15.67
C ASN A 114 -17.03 0.35 15.86
N LEU A 115 -15.74 0.05 16.04
CA LEU A 115 -15.27 -1.32 16.28
C LEU A 115 -15.80 -1.89 17.61
N PRO A 116 -15.97 -3.22 17.69
CA PRO A 116 -16.21 -3.93 18.94
C PRO A 116 -15.12 -3.62 19.99
N LYS A 117 -15.50 -3.55 21.26
CA LYS A 117 -14.63 -3.12 22.37
C LYS A 117 -13.29 -3.83 22.40
N GLU A 118 -13.27 -5.14 22.17
CA GLU A 118 -12.04 -5.95 22.20
C GLU A 118 -11.07 -5.56 21.08
N THR A 119 -11.57 -5.45 19.84
CA THR A 119 -10.77 -5.04 18.66
C THR A 119 -10.30 -3.60 18.82
N PHE A 120 -11.18 -2.71 19.29
CA PHE A 120 -10.86 -1.32 19.55
C PHE A 120 -9.72 -1.15 20.57
N SER A 121 -9.75 -1.90 21.68
CA SER A 121 -8.67 -1.88 22.68
C SER A 121 -7.33 -2.33 22.09
N LYS A 122 -7.32 -3.31 21.19
CA LYS A 122 -6.11 -3.74 20.48
C LYS A 122 -5.56 -2.64 19.58
N VAL A 123 -6.44 -1.92 18.87
CA VAL A 123 -6.05 -0.76 18.04
C VAL A 123 -5.38 0.31 18.90
N LEU A 124 -6.03 0.71 20.00
CA LEU A 124 -5.49 1.75 20.89
C LEU A 124 -4.12 1.36 21.47
N SER A 125 -3.96 0.12 21.92
CA SER A 125 -2.66 -0.36 22.42
C SER A 125 -1.54 -0.26 21.38
N LYS A 126 -1.83 -0.61 20.12
CA LYS A 126 -0.86 -0.48 19.02
C LYS A 126 -0.56 0.97 18.69
N LEU A 127 -1.59 1.84 18.63
CA LEU A 127 -1.40 3.27 18.37
C LEU A 127 -0.58 3.94 19.48
N HIS A 128 -0.79 3.56 20.74
CA HIS A 128 0.02 4.05 21.84
C HIS A 128 1.51 3.70 21.65
N GLN A 129 1.81 2.45 21.25
CA GLN A 129 3.18 2.05 20.94
C GLN A 129 3.78 2.86 19.79
N VAL A 130 2.98 3.17 18.75
CA VAL A 130 3.43 4.02 17.63
C VAL A 130 3.78 5.42 18.12
N LEU A 131 2.99 6.00 19.02
CA LEU A 131 3.21 7.36 19.55
C LEU A 131 4.37 7.44 20.55
N GLU A 132 4.71 6.35 21.24
CA GLU A 132 5.88 6.24 22.10
C GLU A 132 7.17 5.89 21.33
N GLY A 133 7.04 5.43 20.10
CA GLY A 133 8.17 5.13 19.23
C GLY A 133 8.94 6.38 18.80
N ASN A 134 10.23 6.22 18.52
CA ASN A 134 11.07 7.27 17.93
C ASN A 134 10.96 7.26 16.41
N GLU A 135 9.79 7.63 15.87
CA GLU A 135 9.64 7.76 14.41
C GLU A 135 10.50 8.95 13.92
N ASN A 136 11.34 8.68 12.93
CA ASN A 136 12.34 9.65 12.45
C ASN A 136 11.74 10.80 11.63
N SER A 137 10.47 10.71 11.24
CA SER A 137 9.78 11.77 10.49
C SER A 137 8.26 11.72 10.70
N ILE A 138 7.61 12.88 10.56
CA ILE A 138 6.15 12.98 10.61
C ILE A 138 5.48 12.19 9.49
N SER A 139 6.10 12.07 8.32
CA SER A 139 5.58 11.26 7.23
C SER A 139 5.54 9.78 7.60
N MET A 140 6.59 9.26 8.25
CA MET A 140 6.61 7.89 8.77
C MET A 140 5.59 7.69 9.88
N LEU A 141 5.48 8.63 10.82
CA LEU A 141 4.48 8.59 11.87
C LEU A 141 3.06 8.53 11.29
N HIS A 142 2.75 9.40 10.32
CA HIS A 142 1.46 9.40 9.63
C HIS A 142 1.17 8.03 9.00
N GLN A 143 2.12 7.52 8.23
CA GLN A 143 1.99 6.22 7.56
C GLN A 143 1.77 5.08 8.58
N THR A 144 2.59 5.00 9.62
CA THR A 144 2.49 3.95 10.64
C THR A 144 1.20 4.04 11.42
N PHE A 145 0.76 5.26 11.77
CA PHE A 145 -0.50 5.51 12.48
C PHE A 145 -1.70 5.02 11.67
N PHE A 146 -1.86 5.47 10.42
CA PHE A 146 -2.99 5.09 9.58
C PHE A 146 -2.92 3.63 9.11
N LYS A 147 -1.72 3.09 8.90
CA LYS A 147 -1.54 1.66 8.67
C LYS A 147 -2.05 0.83 9.85
N THR A 148 -1.76 1.25 11.07
CA THR A 148 -2.26 0.58 12.30
C THR A 148 -3.79 0.61 12.36
N LEU A 149 -4.44 1.71 11.96
CA LEU A 149 -5.91 1.79 11.88
C LEU A 149 -6.47 0.82 10.85
N ILE A 150 -5.96 0.87 9.61
CA ILE A 150 -6.53 0.11 8.49
C ILE A 150 -6.31 -1.40 8.64
N GLU A 151 -5.24 -1.86 9.28
CA GLU A 151 -4.97 -3.28 9.53
C GLU A 151 -6.04 -3.95 10.42
N GLN A 152 -6.80 -3.16 11.18
CA GLN A 152 -7.87 -3.66 12.04
C GLN A 152 -9.25 -3.56 11.39
N VAL A 153 -9.33 -2.95 10.22
CA VAL A 153 -10.55 -2.90 9.41
C VAL A 153 -10.63 -4.20 8.60
N ASP A 154 -11.72 -4.95 8.77
CA ASP A 154 -11.98 -6.18 8.02
C ASP A 154 -12.38 -5.88 6.57
N ASN A 155 -11.53 -5.14 5.86
CA ASN A 155 -11.68 -4.81 4.44
C ASN A 155 -10.32 -4.78 3.74
N TYR A 156 -9.89 -5.95 3.29
CA TYR A 156 -8.60 -6.11 2.62
C TYR A 156 -8.47 -5.25 1.35
N LEU A 157 -9.56 -5.03 0.61
CA LEU A 157 -9.53 -4.18 -0.59
C LEU A 157 -9.29 -2.71 -0.22
N LEU A 158 -9.95 -2.20 0.82
CA LEU A 158 -9.75 -0.84 1.32
C LEU A 158 -8.28 -0.64 1.76
N TYR A 159 -7.74 -1.61 2.49
CA TYR A 159 -6.32 -1.63 2.86
C TYR A 159 -5.41 -1.51 1.63
N ARG A 160 -5.66 -2.31 0.59
CA ARG A 160 -4.88 -2.30 -0.66
C ARG A 160 -4.95 -0.96 -1.39
N ILE A 161 -6.15 -0.40 -1.51
CA ILE A 161 -6.36 0.90 -2.17
C ILE A 161 -5.63 2.00 -1.40
N TRP A 162 -5.76 2.03 -0.08
CA TRP A 162 -5.06 3.02 0.74
C TRP A 162 -3.54 2.92 0.62
N MET A 163 -2.98 1.70 0.62
CA MET A 163 -1.54 1.49 0.43
C MET A 163 -1.06 2.08 -0.89
N ILE A 164 -1.76 1.81 -1.99
CA ILE A 164 -1.40 2.36 -3.32
C ILE A 164 -1.46 3.90 -3.29
N VAL A 165 -2.54 4.47 -2.76
CA VAL A 165 -2.70 5.92 -2.64
C VAL A 165 -1.59 6.53 -1.78
N ASN A 166 -1.27 5.89 -0.65
CA ASN A 166 -0.20 6.32 0.24
C ASN A 166 1.18 6.26 -0.42
N ASP A 167 1.46 5.21 -1.20
CA ASP A 167 2.71 5.08 -1.96
C ASP A 167 2.86 6.23 -2.97
N TYR A 168 1.79 6.63 -3.68
CA TYR A 168 1.82 7.81 -4.56
C TYR A 168 2.10 9.10 -3.77
N VAL A 169 1.45 9.30 -2.63
CA VAL A 169 1.68 10.49 -1.78
C VAL A 169 3.11 10.51 -1.24
N SER A 170 3.70 9.35 -0.94
CA SER A 170 5.09 9.25 -0.46
C SER A 170 6.13 9.71 -1.47
N THR A 171 5.78 9.79 -2.77
CA THR A 171 6.67 10.35 -3.81
C THR A 171 6.69 11.87 -3.84
N LEU A 172 5.72 12.53 -3.17
CA LEU A 172 5.65 13.99 -3.09
C LEU A 172 6.56 14.50 -1.96
N SER A 173 7.20 15.64 -2.20
CA SER A 173 7.89 16.35 -1.13
C SER A 173 6.87 16.99 -0.19
N CYS A 174 7.06 16.85 1.12
CA CYS A 174 6.19 17.50 2.10
C CYS A 174 6.96 18.41 3.04
N LYS A 175 6.34 19.53 3.40
CA LYS A 175 6.76 20.39 4.50
C LYS A 175 5.71 20.31 5.60
N VAL A 176 6.17 20.12 6.82
CA VAL A 176 5.32 20.05 7.99
C VAL A 176 5.51 21.31 8.81
N SER A 177 4.41 21.98 9.11
CA SER A 177 4.39 23.18 9.97
C SER A 177 3.81 22.84 11.34
N GLY A 178 4.45 23.36 12.40
CA GLY A 178 3.97 23.20 13.77
C GLY A 178 4.35 21.91 14.48
N ASP A 179 3.81 21.71 15.68
CA ASP A 179 4.04 20.54 16.52
C ASP A 179 3.09 19.38 16.12
N SER A 180 3.46 18.72 15.04
CA SER A 180 2.61 17.68 14.44
C SER A 180 2.47 16.44 15.32
N ILE A 181 3.43 16.14 16.19
CA ILE A 181 3.34 14.98 17.11
C ILE A 181 2.22 15.18 18.11
N ASP A 182 2.04 16.38 18.64
CA ASP A 182 0.95 16.70 19.56
C ASP A 182 -0.44 16.55 18.92
N MET A 183 -0.54 16.80 17.61
CA MET A 183 -1.79 16.58 16.87
C MET A 183 -2.16 15.09 16.80
N TYR A 184 -1.17 14.19 16.65
CA TYR A 184 -1.42 12.74 16.69
C TYR A 184 -1.81 12.28 18.12
N ARG A 185 -1.24 12.87 19.16
CA ARG A 185 -1.64 12.59 20.55
C ARG A 185 -3.08 13.05 20.82
N LYS A 186 -3.47 14.23 20.31
CA LYS A 186 -4.86 14.71 20.39
C LYS A 186 -5.81 13.79 19.63
N LEU A 187 -5.43 13.38 18.40
CA LEU A 187 -6.21 12.44 17.62
C LEU A 187 -6.39 11.10 18.35
N TYR A 188 -5.32 10.58 18.95
CA TYR A 188 -5.38 9.38 19.76
C TYR A 188 -6.34 9.53 20.96
N ALA A 189 -6.27 10.64 21.71
CA ALA A 189 -7.14 10.89 22.85
C ALA A 189 -8.62 10.95 22.45
N THR A 190 -8.96 11.60 21.34
CA THR A 190 -10.35 11.63 20.82
C THR A 190 -10.83 10.28 20.33
N LEU A 191 -9.94 9.47 19.74
CA LEU A 191 -10.24 8.08 19.39
C LEU A 191 -10.52 7.24 20.64
N GLU A 192 -9.69 7.36 21.68
CA GLU A 192 -9.85 6.63 22.94
C GLU A 192 -11.23 6.87 23.58
N GLU A 193 -11.71 8.11 23.49
CA GLU A 193 -13.04 8.50 23.96
C GLU A 193 -14.18 8.20 22.96
N LYS A 194 -13.87 7.63 21.80
CA LYS A 194 -14.79 7.38 20.69
C LYS A 194 -15.54 8.62 20.21
N GLN A 195 -14.90 9.78 20.30
CA GLN A 195 -15.46 11.07 19.84
C GLN A 195 -15.23 11.25 18.34
N GLU A 196 -16.00 10.52 17.50
CA GLU A 196 -15.84 10.50 16.04
C GLU A 196 -15.74 11.88 15.42
N ASN A 197 -16.67 12.78 15.74
CA ASN A 197 -16.72 14.12 15.15
C ASN A 197 -15.48 14.98 15.51
N ASP A 198 -14.99 14.87 16.72
CA ASP A 198 -13.83 15.63 17.17
C ASP A 198 -12.55 15.02 16.62
N ALA A 199 -12.46 13.68 16.52
CA ALA A 199 -11.37 13.01 15.82
C ALA A 199 -11.27 13.44 14.36
N LEU A 200 -12.40 13.58 13.66
CA LEU A 200 -12.42 14.06 12.27
C LEU A 200 -11.99 15.52 12.13
N LYS A 201 -12.35 16.40 13.08
CA LYS A 201 -11.88 17.79 13.10
C LYS A 201 -10.37 17.87 13.30
N ILE A 202 -9.85 17.16 14.32
CA ILE A 202 -8.41 17.11 14.60
C ILE A 202 -7.63 16.55 13.41
N TYR A 203 -8.19 15.53 12.73
CA TYR A 203 -7.61 15.01 11.51
C TYR A 203 -7.55 16.07 10.39
N ASP A 204 -8.60 16.87 10.19
CA ASP A 204 -8.60 17.94 9.20
C ASP A 204 -7.51 18.98 9.51
N GLU A 205 -7.42 19.43 10.76
CA GLU A 205 -6.36 20.35 11.21
C GLU A 205 -4.96 19.75 11.02
N LEU A 206 -4.78 18.46 11.33
CA LEU A 206 -3.50 17.76 11.16
C LEU A 206 -3.06 17.73 9.70
N VAL A 207 -3.97 17.45 8.77
CA VAL A 207 -3.63 17.36 7.33
C VAL A 207 -3.42 18.74 6.72
N GLU A 208 -4.08 19.79 7.21
CA GLU A 208 -3.83 21.17 6.78
C GLU A 208 -2.42 21.66 7.14
N ASN A 209 -1.84 21.14 8.22
CA ASN A 209 -0.45 21.43 8.62
C ASN A 209 0.60 20.71 7.77
N ILE A 210 0.19 19.78 6.89
CA ILE A 210 1.09 19.05 5.99
C ILE A 210 0.91 19.62 4.58
N GLN A 211 1.90 20.36 4.11
CA GLN A 211 1.92 20.92 2.76
C GLN A 211 2.74 20.04 1.84
N PHE A 212 2.13 19.56 0.76
CA PHE A 212 2.78 18.74 -0.27
C PHE A 212 3.18 19.60 -1.46
N HIS A 213 4.36 19.33 -2.00
CA HIS A 213 4.92 19.98 -3.18
C HIS A 213 5.35 18.89 -4.19
N SER A 214 5.18 19.20 -5.48
CA SER A 214 5.68 18.40 -6.60
C SER A 214 7.19 18.48 -6.72
#